data_a957000024e098cb546e76255ec13828
#
_entry.id   a957000024e098cb546e76255ec13828
#
_cell.length_a   1.000
_cell.length_b   1.000
_cell.length_c   1.000
_cell.angle_alpha   90.00
_cell.angle_beta   90.00
_cell.angle_gamma   90.00
#
_symmetry.space_group_name_H-M   'P 1'
#
loop_
_entity.id
_entity.type
_entity.pdbx_description
1 polymer ?
#
loop_
_entity_poly.entity_id
_entity_poly.type
_entity_poly.pdbx_seq_one_letter_code
_entity_poly.pdbx_strand_id
1 'polypeptide(L)'
;MRKLILRNFQSPGDIVMLTAAVRDLHRAHPGEFETDVRTSCPALWLHNPYLTPLDEADPHVEAIDCHYPLIHQSNTVPAHFLHAFPAYLNQVLGTRIRVTEFKGDIHLSQEEKSWCAGVTATSPGAVPYWLLVSGGKLDYTIKWWAPERYQQVVDHFRGRIQFVQVGEAAHHHPPLAGVVDLRGRTDLRQLVLLVHRAQGIISPVSLLMHLAAAVETPEGSANKRPCVVVAGGREPPHFSAYPHHQFIHSVGALTCCQDGGCWKSRTLPLGDGDAKDQPDQLCVDVVHQLPRCMDMITAAEVIRRVELYFSGGVVQYLTERASVPLHGERTDEERSLAGTA
;
A
#
# COMPACT_ATOMS: atom_id res chain seq x y z
N MET A 1 0.61 -30.63 14.45
CA MET A 1 0.29 -29.33 13.85
C MET A 1 0.10 -28.33 14.99
N ARG A 2 0.84 -27.20 15.01
CA ARG A 2 0.67 -26.15 16.03
C ARG A 2 -0.55 -25.31 15.64
N LYS A 3 -1.39 -24.99 16.62
CA LYS A 3 -2.59 -24.15 16.43
C LYS A 3 -2.28 -22.75 16.90
N LEU A 4 -2.42 -21.76 16.02
CA LEU A 4 -2.07 -20.37 16.30
C LEU A 4 -3.27 -19.45 16.11
N ILE A 5 -3.52 -18.54 17.07
CA ILE A 5 -4.38 -17.38 16.88
C ILE A 5 -3.47 -16.14 16.88
N LEU A 6 -3.36 -15.49 15.72
CA LEU A 6 -2.57 -14.27 15.55
C LEU A 6 -3.47 -13.05 15.77
N ARG A 7 -3.09 -12.21 16.74
CA ARG A 7 -3.86 -11.01 17.13
C ARG A 7 -3.15 -9.75 16.68
N ASN A 8 -3.89 -8.83 16.03
CA ASN A 8 -3.41 -7.48 15.74
C ASN A 8 -4.59 -6.52 15.53
N PHE A 9 -4.63 -5.43 16.30
CA PHE A 9 -5.71 -4.45 16.26
C PHE A 9 -5.24 -3.07 15.78
N GLN A 10 -4.17 -3.03 15.01
CA GLN A 10 -3.62 -1.81 14.41
C GLN A 10 -4.47 -1.34 13.21
N SER A 11 -3.94 -0.38 12.45
CA SER A 11 -4.64 0.19 11.28
C SER A 11 -4.80 -0.84 10.16
N PRO A 12 -5.81 -0.68 9.28
CA PRO A 12 -6.07 -1.64 8.20
C PRO A 12 -4.86 -1.90 7.27
N GLY A 13 -3.97 -0.91 7.07
CA GLY A 13 -2.73 -1.11 6.32
C GLY A 13 -1.79 -2.12 6.97
N ASP A 14 -1.71 -2.12 8.31
CA ASP A 14 -0.92 -3.07 9.09
C ASP A 14 -1.49 -4.48 8.93
N ILE A 15 -2.83 -4.60 8.92
CA ILE A 15 -3.49 -5.89 8.73
C ILE A 15 -3.21 -6.45 7.32
N VAL A 16 -3.15 -5.62 6.28
CA VAL A 16 -2.74 -6.08 4.94
C VAL A 16 -1.33 -6.66 4.97
N MET A 17 -0.40 -6.09 5.75
CA MET A 17 0.95 -6.65 5.90
C MET A 17 0.94 -7.99 6.64
N LEU A 18 0.08 -8.14 7.65
CA LEU A 18 -0.05 -9.41 8.38
C LEU A 18 -0.59 -10.53 7.46
N THR A 19 -1.45 -10.23 6.48
CA THR A 19 -1.92 -11.24 5.51
C THR A 19 -0.75 -11.86 4.72
N ALA A 20 0.23 -11.06 4.34
CA ALA A 20 1.45 -11.56 3.68
C ALA A 20 2.26 -12.50 4.59
N ALA A 21 2.37 -12.15 5.87
CA ALA A 21 3.10 -12.97 6.83
C ALA A 21 2.43 -14.34 7.06
N VAL A 22 1.09 -14.39 7.12
CA VAL A 22 0.33 -15.65 7.21
C VAL A 22 0.53 -16.51 5.96
N ARG A 23 0.39 -15.94 4.76
CA ARG A 23 0.70 -16.63 3.50
C ARG A 23 2.10 -17.26 3.54
N ASP A 24 3.09 -16.46 3.92
CA ASP A 24 4.49 -16.86 3.84
C ASP A 24 4.87 -17.84 4.96
N LEU A 25 4.19 -17.81 6.13
CA LEU A 25 4.29 -18.83 7.17
C LEU A 25 3.86 -20.21 6.62
N HIS A 26 2.66 -20.26 6.00
CA HIS A 26 2.14 -21.54 5.46
C HIS A 26 2.92 -22.04 4.26
N ARG A 27 3.49 -21.15 3.44
CA ARG A 27 4.37 -21.55 2.32
C ARG A 27 5.73 -22.08 2.79
N ALA A 28 6.28 -21.48 3.84
CA ALA A 28 7.57 -21.92 4.40
C ALA A 28 7.44 -23.23 5.22
N HIS A 29 6.28 -23.45 5.82
CA HIS A 29 6.01 -24.54 6.76
C HIS A 29 4.69 -25.26 6.43
N PRO A 30 4.59 -25.91 5.26
CA PRO A 30 3.35 -26.55 4.82
C PRO A 30 2.94 -27.69 5.76
N GLY A 31 1.70 -27.59 6.28
CA GLY A 31 1.14 -28.61 7.19
C GLY A 31 1.66 -28.58 8.63
N GLU A 32 2.52 -27.62 8.99
CA GLU A 32 3.01 -27.50 10.37
C GLU A 32 2.07 -26.69 11.27
N PHE A 33 1.29 -25.76 10.68
CA PHE A 33 0.45 -24.81 11.39
C PHE A 33 -1.02 -24.89 10.96
N GLU A 34 -1.92 -24.71 11.90
CA GLU A 34 -3.31 -24.27 11.73
C GLU A 34 -3.37 -22.85 12.27
N THR A 35 -3.87 -21.90 11.48
CA THR A 35 -3.82 -20.48 11.84
C THR A 35 -5.21 -19.86 11.77
N ASP A 36 -5.58 -19.12 12.80
CA ASP A 36 -6.71 -18.21 12.82
C ASP A 36 -6.23 -16.80 13.20
N VAL A 37 -7.09 -15.80 13.06
CA VAL A 37 -6.73 -14.40 13.31
C VAL A 37 -7.80 -13.68 14.14
N ARG A 38 -7.36 -12.72 14.95
CA ARG A 38 -8.23 -11.74 15.61
C ARG A 38 -7.68 -10.35 15.28
N THR A 39 -8.39 -9.64 14.41
CA THR A 39 -7.89 -8.35 13.91
C THR A 39 -8.99 -7.29 13.89
N SER A 40 -8.56 -6.01 13.80
CA SER A 40 -9.45 -4.86 13.61
C SER A 40 -10.21 -4.90 12.27
N CYS A 41 -9.80 -5.74 11.31
CA CYS A 41 -10.29 -5.73 9.93
C CYS A 41 -10.60 -7.14 9.43
N PRO A 42 -11.63 -7.84 9.97
CA PRO A 42 -11.95 -9.21 9.56
C PRO A 42 -12.32 -9.33 8.08
N ALA A 43 -12.86 -8.26 7.47
CA ALA A 43 -13.21 -8.23 6.05
C ALA A 43 -12.02 -8.42 5.09
N LEU A 44 -10.78 -8.15 5.54
CA LEU A 44 -9.57 -8.38 4.74
C LEU A 44 -9.18 -9.86 4.66
N TRP A 45 -9.71 -10.69 5.54
CA TRP A 45 -9.38 -12.11 5.66
C TRP A 45 -10.39 -13.04 4.98
N LEU A 46 -11.46 -12.50 4.40
CA LEU A 46 -12.47 -13.30 3.72
C LEU A 46 -11.82 -14.09 2.57
N HIS A 47 -12.21 -15.36 2.45
CA HIS A 47 -11.72 -16.31 1.44
C HIS A 47 -10.21 -16.61 1.52
N ASN A 48 -9.54 -16.25 2.63
CA ASN A 48 -8.14 -16.57 2.80
C ASN A 48 -7.96 -18.08 3.03
N PRO A 49 -7.24 -18.80 2.15
CA PRO A 49 -7.16 -20.25 2.21
C PRO A 49 -6.28 -20.79 3.34
N TYR A 50 -5.54 -19.93 4.02
CA TYR A 50 -4.63 -20.30 5.10
C TYR A 50 -5.28 -20.26 6.48
N LEU A 51 -6.54 -19.79 6.57
CA LEU A 51 -7.24 -19.68 7.85
C LEU A 51 -8.10 -20.90 8.12
N THR A 52 -8.01 -21.36 9.35
CA THR A 52 -8.86 -22.40 9.93
C THR A 52 -9.48 -21.85 11.22
N PRO A 53 -10.81 -21.82 11.38
CA PRO A 53 -11.43 -21.35 12.62
C PRO A 53 -10.93 -22.13 13.82
N LEU A 54 -10.41 -21.43 14.83
CA LEU A 54 -9.91 -22.00 16.07
C LEU A 54 -10.67 -21.41 17.27
N ASP A 55 -10.90 -22.27 18.26
CA ASP A 55 -11.46 -21.85 19.54
C ASP A 55 -10.34 -21.30 20.44
N GLU A 56 -10.46 -20.05 20.85
CA GLU A 56 -9.50 -19.40 21.73
C GLU A 56 -9.47 -20.00 23.15
N ALA A 57 -10.52 -20.71 23.54
CA ALA A 57 -10.57 -21.42 24.81
C ALA A 57 -9.90 -22.82 24.77
N ASP A 58 -9.55 -23.34 23.59
CA ASP A 58 -8.81 -24.62 23.47
C ASP A 58 -7.39 -24.47 24.07
N PRO A 59 -7.02 -25.24 25.12
CA PRO A 59 -5.71 -25.13 25.76
C PRO A 59 -4.53 -25.49 24.84
N HIS A 60 -4.81 -26.08 23.69
CA HIS A 60 -3.79 -26.40 22.67
C HIS A 60 -3.59 -25.29 21.63
N VAL A 61 -4.35 -24.19 21.74
CA VAL A 61 -4.22 -23.02 20.87
C VAL A 61 -3.31 -21.98 21.53
N GLU A 62 -2.28 -21.60 20.80
CA GLU A 62 -1.34 -20.55 21.18
C GLU A 62 -1.80 -19.20 20.61
N ALA A 63 -2.10 -18.23 21.47
CA ALA A 63 -2.44 -16.88 21.05
C ALA A 63 -1.19 -15.98 21.05
N ILE A 64 -0.94 -15.29 19.91
CA ILE A 64 0.24 -14.45 19.70
C ILE A 64 -0.22 -13.04 19.34
N ASP A 65 0.13 -12.06 20.18
CA ASP A 65 -0.03 -10.64 19.87
C ASP A 65 1.09 -10.22 18.90
N CYS A 66 0.73 -10.00 17.63
CA CYS A 66 1.68 -9.71 16.58
C CYS A 66 2.18 -8.26 16.65
N HIS A 67 3.48 -8.08 16.64
CA HIS A 67 4.16 -6.80 16.63
C HIS A 67 5.05 -6.64 15.40
N TYR A 68 5.41 -5.40 15.05
CA TYR A 68 6.39 -5.11 14.00
C TYR A 68 7.38 -4.01 14.42
N PRO A 69 8.43 -4.39 15.12
CA PRO A 69 9.38 -3.42 15.68
C PRO A 69 10.14 -2.61 14.61
N LEU A 70 10.14 -3.04 13.35
CA LEU A 70 10.86 -2.37 12.24
C LEU A 70 10.41 -0.93 12.01
N ILE A 71 9.18 -0.55 12.39
CA ILE A 71 8.70 0.83 12.24
C ILE A 71 9.58 1.83 12.99
N HIS A 72 10.09 1.45 14.18
CA HIS A 72 10.98 2.29 14.98
C HIS A 72 12.43 2.26 14.50
N GLN A 73 12.75 1.41 13.55
CA GLN A 73 14.09 1.22 12.97
C GLN A 73 14.18 1.62 11.50
N SER A 74 13.08 2.03 10.89
CA SER A 74 12.97 2.26 9.45
C SER A 74 13.92 3.32 8.88
N ASN A 75 14.41 4.25 9.70
CA ASN A 75 15.42 5.23 9.28
C ASN A 75 16.84 4.64 9.26
N THR A 76 17.08 3.53 9.95
CA THR A 76 18.41 2.90 10.08
C THR A 76 18.47 1.51 9.45
N VAL A 77 17.35 0.82 9.36
CA VAL A 77 17.22 -0.52 8.75
C VAL A 77 16.46 -0.38 7.44
N PRO A 78 17.11 -0.55 6.27
CA PRO A 78 16.48 -0.39 4.96
C PRO A 78 15.62 -1.61 4.60
N ALA A 79 14.58 -1.88 5.38
CA ALA A 79 13.66 -2.98 5.17
C ALA A 79 12.25 -2.45 4.88
N HIS A 80 11.58 -3.08 3.92
CA HIS A 80 10.18 -2.78 3.64
C HIS A 80 9.27 -3.34 4.73
N PHE A 81 8.14 -2.70 4.95
CA PHE A 81 7.13 -3.05 5.94
C PHE A 81 6.64 -4.52 5.84
N LEU A 82 6.62 -5.10 4.65
CA LEU A 82 6.30 -6.53 4.45
C LEU A 82 7.18 -7.50 5.25
N HIS A 83 8.39 -7.10 5.60
CA HIS A 83 9.30 -7.94 6.39
C HIS A 83 9.05 -7.89 7.90
N ALA A 84 8.23 -6.95 8.37
CA ALA A 84 8.06 -6.68 9.79
C ALA A 84 7.42 -7.83 10.56
N PHE A 85 6.24 -8.30 10.15
CA PHE A 85 5.57 -9.42 10.79
C PHE A 85 6.29 -10.75 10.59
N PRO A 86 6.81 -11.10 9.38
CA PRO A 86 7.66 -12.28 9.24
C PRO A 86 8.87 -12.30 10.18
N ALA A 87 9.54 -11.16 10.38
CA ALA A 87 10.67 -11.08 11.31
C ALA A 87 10.24 -11.34 12.75
N TYR A 88 9.10 -10.78 13.18
CA TYR A 88 8.55 -11.02 14.51
C TYR A 88 8.11 -12.48 14.71
N LEU A 89 7.37 -13.04 13.76
CA LEU A 89 6.93 -14.44 13.82
C LEU A 89 8.11 -15.41 13.82
N ASN A 90 9.17 -15.14 13.06
CA ASN A 90 10.41 -15.92 13.10
C ASN A 90 11.02 -15.96 14.50
N GLN A 91 11.01 -14.82 15.19
CA GLN A 91 11.55 -14.72 16.55
C GLN A 91 10.71 -15.53 17.55
N VAL A 92 9.38 -15.37 17.53
CA VAL A 92 8.51 -15.99 18.54
C VAL A 92 8.21 -17.47 18.27
N LEU A 93 8.19 -17.89 17.01
CA LEU A 93 7.88 -19.26 16.61
C LEU A 93 9.13 -20.13 16.40
N GLY A 94 10.33 -19.52 16.31
CA GLY A 94 11.56 -20.22 15.93
C GLY A 94 11.59 -20.65 14.48
N THR A 95 10.89 -19.94 13.58
CA THR A 95 10.73 -20.27 12.15
C THR A 95 11.71 -19.50 11.27
N ARG A 96 11.63 -19.73 9.93
CA ARG A 96 12.43 -19.03 8.91
C ARG A 96 11.55 -18.57 7.75
N ILE A 97 10.50 -17.82 8.06
CA ILE A 97 9.60 -17.22 7.07
C ILE A 97 10.39 -16.20 6.24
N ARG A 98 10.23 -16.26 4.92
CA ARG A 98 10.75 -15.24 3.98
C ARG A 98 9.58 -14.69 3.17
N VAL A 99 9.64 -13.41 2.85
CA VAL A 99 8.66 -12.78 1.94
C VAL A 99 8.79 -13.41 0.55
N THR A 100 7.76 -14.11 0.09
CA THR A 100 7.75 -14.79 -1.21
C THR A 100 7.13 -13.94 -2.32
N GLU A 101 6.18 -13.06 -1.97
CA GLU A 101 5.58 -12.10 -2.88
C GLU A 101 5.57 -10.71 -2.24
N PHE A 102 5.99 -9.69 -3.00
CA PHE A 102 6.14 -8.33 -2.49
C PHE A 102 4.80 -7.57 -2.50
N LYS A 103 3.81 -8.14 -1.80
CA LYS A 103 2.45 -7.60 -1.64
C LYS A 103 1.72 -8.29 -0.48
N GLY A 104 0.65 -7.66 0.03
CA GLY A 104 -0.32 -8.33 0.89
C GLY A 104 -1.03 -9.50 0.18
N ASP A 105 -1.82 -10.24 0.92
CA ASP A 105 -2.49 -11.45 0.43
C ASP A 105 -4.00 -11.34 0.65
N ILE A 106 -4.70 -10.75 -0.32
CA ILE A 106 -6.15 -10.51 -0.29
C ILE A 106 -6.82 -11.38 -1.33
N HIS A 107 -7.81 -12.15 -0.91
CA HIS A 107 -8.52 -13.11 -1.75
C HIS A 107 -9.94 -12.65 -2.08
N LEU A 108 -10.41 -12.97 -3.28
CA LEU A 108 -11.76 -12.71 -3.75
C LEU A 108 -12.42 -14.03 -4.18
N SER A 109 -13.73 -14.18 -3.86
CA SER A 109 -14.52 -15.27 -4.43
C SER A 109 -14.84 -15.00 -5.92
N GLN A 110 -15.31 -16.03 -6.64
CA GLN A 110 -15.75 -15.86 -8.03
C GLN A 110 -16.97 -14.93 -8.14
N GLU A 111 -17.86 -14.97 -7.16
CA GLU A 111 -19.01 -14.08 -7.08
C GLU A 111 -18.55 -12.63 -6.90
N GLU A 112 -17.63 -12.37 -5.99
CA GLU A 112 -17.06 -11.05 -5.76
C GLU A 112 -16.30 -10.50 -6.99
N LYS A 113 -15.62 -11.35 -7.73
CA LYS A 113 -14.97 -10.96 -9.00
C LYS A 113 -15.99 -10.54 -10.07
N SER A 114 -17.22 -11.02 -10.00
CA SER A 114 -18.30 -10.61 -10.88
C SER A 114 -19.06 -9.37 -10.40
N TRP A 115 -18.83 -8.93 -9.15
CA TRP A 115 -19.53 -7.81 -8.54
C TRP A 115 -19.31 -6.50 -9.31
N CYS A 116 -20.40 -5.77 -9.57
CA CYS A 116 -20.39 -4.47 -10.24
C CYS A 116 -20.90 -3.40 -9.27
N ALA A 117 -20.08 -2.44 -8.95
CA ALA A 117 -20.39 -1.36 -7.99
C ALA A 117 -21.42 -0.32 -8.47
N GLY A 118 -22.04 -0.50 -9.62
CA GLY A 118 -22.86 0.57 -10.21
C GLY A 118 -22.05 1.82 -10.62
N VAL A 119 -20.77 1.85 -10.29
CA VAL A 119 -19.83 2.96 -10.57
C VAL A 119 -19.33 2.89 -12.00
N THR A 120 -19.25 1.68 -12.54
CA THR A 120 -18.89 1.46 -13.93
C THR A 120 -20.19 1.29 -14.71
N ALA A 121 -20.47 2.24 -15.58
CA ALA A 121 -21.50 2.01 -16.60
C ALA A 121 -21.17 0.69 -17.32
N THR A 122 -22.07 -0.27 -17.26
CA THR A 122 -21.96 -1.55 -17.95
C THR A 122 -22.10 -1.41 -19.48
N SER A 123 -21.95 -0.19 -19.99
CA SER A 123 -22.06 0.13 -21.40
C SER A 123 -20.71 -0.07 -22.11
N PRO A 124 -20.69 -0.67 -23.31
CA PRO A 124 -19.52 -0.68 -24.16
C PRO A 124 -19.00 0.75 -24.35
N GLY A 125 -17.75 1.03 -23.97
CA GLY A 125 -17.15 2.36 -24.04
C GLY A 125 -17.12 3.13 -22.71
N ALA A 126 -17.45 2.50 -21.58
CA ALA A 126 -17.32 3.12 -20.27
C ALA A 126 -15.88 3.58 -20.02
N VAL A 127 -15.74 4.82 -19.56
CA VAL A 127 -14.46 5.39 -19.17
C VAL A 127 -13.91 4.60 -17.97
N PRO A 128 -12.65 4.16 -18.01
CA PRO A 128 -12.06 3.47 -16.86
C PRO A 128 -12.04 4.39 -15.65
N TYR A 129 -12.23 3.83 -14.44
CA TYR A 129 -12.20 4.65 -13.24
C TYR A 129 -10.92 4.45 -12.43
N TRP A 130 -10.53 5.52 -11.76
CA TRP A 130 -9.48 5.54 -10.76
C TRP A 130 -10.06 5.87 -9.40
N LEU A 131 -9.62 5.15 -8.36
CA LEU A 131 -9.94 5.51 -7.00
C LEU A 131 -9.06 6.67 -6.53
N LEU A 132 -9.65 7.56 -5.75
CA LEU A 132 -8.95 8.72 -5.20
C LEU A 132 -9.32 8.90 -3.74
N VAL A 133 -8.30 9.09 -2.89
CA VAL A 133 -8.45 9.52 -1.49
C VAL A 133 -7.82 10.91 -1.34
N SER A 134 -8.63 11.89 -0.95
CA SER A 134 -8.17 13.24 -0.61
C SER A 134 -8.31 13.47 0.90
N GLY A 135 -7.20 13.53 1.63
CA GLY A 135 -7.20 13.66 3.09
C GLY A 135 -6.92 12.34 3.82
N GLY A 136 -7.55 12.10 4.96
CA GLY A 136 -7.33 10.91 5.79
C GLY A 136 -7.70 11.07 7.25
N LYS A 137 -7.15 10.23 8.10
CA LYS A 137 -7.34 10.26 9.56
C LYS A 137 -6.86 11.57 10.16
N LEU A 138 -7.60 12.07 11.15
CA LEU A 138 -7.20 13.22 11.98
C LEU A 138 -5.93 12.93 12.78
N ASP A 139 -5.66 11.68 13.09
CA ASP A 139 -4.43 11.24 13.74
C ASP A 139 -3.15 11.53 12.94
N TYR A 140 -3.28 11.61 11.61
CA TYR A 140 -2.14 11.72 10.69
C TYR A 140 -2.35 12.81 9.63
N THR A 141 -2.68 14.04 10.08
CA THR A 141 -2.86 15.20 9.20
C THR A 141 -1.58 15.56 8.44
N ILE A 142 -0.44 15.11 8.91
CA ILE A 142 0.88 15.24 8.24
C ILE A 142 0.90 14.62 6.84
N LYS A 143 -0.03 13.69 6.54
CA LYS A 143 -0.15 13.00 5.25
C LYS A 143 -1.11 13.70 4.28
N TRP A 144 -1.76 14.78 4.69
CA TRP A 144 -2.74 15.47 3.85
C TRP A 144 -2.04 16.32 2.80
N TRP A 145 -2.59 16.26 1.60
CA TRP A 145 -2.21 17.11 0.48
C TRP A 145 -3.35 18.06 0.13
N ALA A 146 -3.06 19.18 -0.53
CA ALA A 146 -4.04 20.23 -0.79
C ALA A 146 -5.23 19.73 -1.64
N PRO A 147 -6.49 19.92 -1.18
CA PRO A 147 -7.67 19.52 -1.94
C PRO A 147 -7.73 20.15 -3.33
N GLU A 148 -7.27 21.39 -3.47
CA GLU A 148 -7.25 22.16 -4.72
C GLU A 148 -6.31 21.47 -5.75
N ARG A 149 -5.25 20.83 -5.30
CA ARG A 149 -4.33 20.09 -6.16
C ARG A 149 -4.92 18.76 -6.61
N TYR A 150 -5.66 18.08 -5.74
CA TYR A 150 -6.46 16.92 -6.16
C TYR A 150 -7.51 17.34 -7.20
N GLN A 151 -8.17 18.49 -7.02
CA GLN A 151 -9.13 19.02 -7.99
C GLN A 151 -8.48 19.31 -9.35
N GLN A 152 -7.29 19.90 -9.37
CA GLN A 152 -6.53 20.14 -10.61
C GLN A 152 -6.22 18.82 -11.35
N VAL A 153 -5.90 17.76 -10.63
CA VAL A 153 -5.68 16.41 -11.24
C VAL A 153 -6.98 15.88 -11.82
N VAL A 154 -8.09 15.95 -11.10
CA VAL A 154 -9.42 15.53 -11.58
C VAL A 154 -9.82 16.29 -12.84
N ASP A 155 -9.64 17.61 -12.83
CA ASP A 155 -10.03 18.47 -13.96
C ASP A 155 -9.18 18.20 -15.21
N HIS A 156 -7.88 17.91 -15.04
CA HIS A 156 -6.98 17.57 -16.15
C HIS A 156 -7.41 16.29 -16.88
N PHE A 157 -7.84 15.29 -16.14
CA PHE A 157 -8.24 13.99 -16.72
C PHE A 157 -9.72 13.87 -17.04
N ARG A 158 -10.48 14.95 -16.95
CA ARG A 158 -11.91 14.98 -17.27
C ARG A 158 -12.19 14.43 -18.67
N GLY A 159 -13.11 13.47 -18.75
CA GLY A 159 -13.44 12.76 -19.99
C GLY A 159 -12.48 11.61 -20.39
N ARG A 160 -11.32 11.50 -19.72
CA ARG A 160 -10.36 10.39 -19.92
C ARG A 160 -10.40 9.37 -18.78
N ILE A 161 -10.53 9.85 -17.57
CA ILE A 161 -10.59 9.04 -16.36
C ILE A 161 -11.83 9.47 -15.55
N GLN A 162 -12.64 8.51 -15.15
CA GLN A 162 -13.65 8.74 -14.12
C GLN A 162 -13.01 8.57 -12.74
N PHE A 163 -12.94 9.61 -11.95
CA PHE A 163 -12.50 9.48 -10.57
C PHE A 163 -13.65 9.10 -9.65
N VAL A 164 -13.36 8.18 -8.73
CA VAL A 164 -14.25 7.74 -7.67
C VAL A 164 -13.58 8.11 -6.35
N GLN A 165 -14.12 9.08 -5.63
CA GLN A 165 -13.61 9.51 -4.36
C GLN A 165 -14.14 8.59 -3.26
N VAL A 166 -13.21 7.97 -2.51
CA VAL A 166 -13.51 7.09 -1.38
C VAL A 166 -12.88 7.63 -0.10
N GLY A 167 -13.38 7.19 1.03
CA GLY A 167 -12.88 7.55 2.34
C GLY A 167 -13.89 7.19 3.42
N GLU A 168 -13.43 6.97 4.63
CA GLU A 168 -14.28 6.67 5.78
C GLU A 168 -15.00 7.92 6.27
N ALA A 169 -16.27 7.80 6.66
CA ALA A 169 -17.10 8.92 7.10
C ALA A 169 -16.53 9.68 8.30
N ALA A 170 -15.85 8.97 9.21
CA ALA A 170 -15.25 9.55 10.42
C ALA A 170 -13.93 10.30 10.15
N HIS A 171 -13.40 10.25 8.92
CA HIS A 171 -12.15 10.91 8.54
C HIS A 171 -12.38 12.20 7.77
N HIS A 172 -11.36 13.03 7.68
CA HIS A 172 -11.39 14.25 6.89
C HIS A 172 -11.10 13.94 5.42
N HIS A 173 -12.13 14.03 4.60
CA HIS A 173 -12.04 13.87 3.14
C HIS A 173 -12.78 15.02 2.45
N PRO A 174 -12.10 16.13 2.09
CA PRO A 174 -12.72 17.23 1.39
C PRO A 174 -13.38 16.78 0.07
N PRO A 175 -14.60 17.27 -0.24
CA PRO A 175 -15.28 16.89 -1.48
C PRO A 175 -14.55 17.47 -2.70
N LEU A 176 -14.55 16.69 -3.78
CA LEU A 176 -14.04 17.12 -5.08
C LEU A 176 -15.19 17.19 -6.08
N ALA A 177 -15.12 18.18 -6.98
CA ALA A 177 -16.12 18.32 -8.05
C ALA A 177 -15.82 17.38 -9.23
N GLY A 178 -16.86 16.89 -9.89
CA GLY A 178 -16.72 16.06 -11.10
C GLY A 178 -16.26 14.63 -10.85
N VAL A 179 -16.36 14.15 -9.62
CA VAL A 179 -16.06 12.76 -9.23
C VAL A 179 -17.34 12.02 -8.83
N VAL A 180 -17.29 10.69 -8.86
CA VAL A 180 -18.31 9.86 -8.17
C VAL A 180 -17.97 9.84 -6.69
N ASP A 181 -18.84 10.38 -5.86
CA ASP A 181 -18.61 10.48 -4.41
C ASP A 181 -19.13 9.26 -3.66
N LEU A 182 -18.23 8.43 -3.17
CA LEU A 182 -18.50 7.26 -2.33
C LEU A 182 -17.92 7.41 -0.91
N ARG A 183 -17.54 8.61 -0.47
CA ARG A 183 -17.07 8.85 0.90
C ARG A 183 -18.15 8.47 1.91
N GLY A 184 -17.79 7.64 2.89
CA GLY A 184 -18.71 7.12 3.89
C GLY A 184 -19.83 6.20 3.38
N ARG A 185 -19.73 5.74 2.12
CA ARG A 185 -20.75 4.90 1.48
C ARG A 185 -20.29 3.48 1.16
N THR A 186 -19.09 3.13 1.57
CA THR A 186 -18.53 1.80 1.36
C THR A 186 -17.99 1.26 2.67
N ASP A 187 -18.25 -0.01 2.92
CA ASP A 187 -17.51 -0.76 3.93
C ASP A 187 -16.13 -1.19 3.40
N LEU A 188 -15.34 -1.82 4.25
CA LEU A 188 -13.98 -2.23 3.90
C LEU A 188 -13.96 -3.30 2.80
N ARG A 189 -14.94 -4.23 2.79
CA ARG A 189 -14.99 -5.27 1.73
C ARG A 189 -15.40 -4.68 0.39
N GLN A 190 -16.38 -3.79 0.38
CA GLN A 190 -16.77 -3.05 -0.82
C GLN A 190 -15.60 -2.22 -1.37
N LEU A 191 -14.78 -1.63 -0.50
CA LEU A 191 -13.55 -0.94 -0.93
C LEU A 191 -12.58 -1.90 -1.62
N VAL A 192 -12.38 -3.12 -1.11
CA VAL A 192 -11.56 -4.15 -1.77
C VAL A 192 -12.10 -4.49 -3.16
N LEU A 193 -13.42 -4.62 -3.31
CA LEU A 193 -14.07 -4.92 -4.60
C LEU A 193 -13.94 -3.73 -5.58
N LEU A 194 -14.06 -2.50 -5.09
CA LEU A 194 -13.78 -1.30 -5.89
C LEU A 194 -12.32 -1.29 -6.37
N VAL A 195 -11.38 -1.62 -5.49
CA VAL A 195 -9.96 -1.73 -5.85
C VAL A 195 -9.75 -2.79 -6.92
N HIS A 196 -10.39 -3.96 -6.81
CA HIS A 196 -10.29 -5.01 -7.84
C HIS A 196 -10.60 -4.48 -9.23
N ARG A 197 -11.67 -3.69 -9.40
CA ARG A 197 -12.14 -3.16 -10.69
C ARG A 197 -11.47 -1.86 -11.12
N ALA A 198 -10.80 -1.15 -10.21
CA ALA A 198 -10.16 0.12 -10.53
C ALA A 198 -8.99 -0.08 -11.51
N GLN A 199 -8.92 0.75 -12.54
CA GLN A 199 -7.78 0.81 -13.44
C GLN A 199 -6.54 1.35 -12.71
N GLY A 200 -6.70 2.33 -11.81
CA GLY A 200 -5.61 2.93 -11.08
C GLY A 200 -6.07 3.61 -9.79
N ILE A 201 -5.12 4.15 -9.06
CA ILE A 201 -5.33 4.75 -7.73
C ILE A 201 -4.46 5.98 -7.55
N ILE A 202 -5.01 7.03 -6.91
CA ILE A 202 -4.26 8.15 -6.35
C ILE A 202 -4.55 8.23 -4.86
N SER A 203 -3.51 8.22 -4.03
CA SER A 203 -3.67 8.15 -2.58
C SER A 203 -2.48 8.76 -1.86
N PRO A 204 -2.65 9.32 -0.65
CA PRO A 204 -1.51 9.45 0.26
C PRO A 204 -1.02 8.06 0.71
N VAL A 205 0.01 8.03 1.54
CA VAL A 205 0.42 6.77 2.21
C VAL A 205 -0.70 6.30 3.15
N SER A 206 -1.48 5.31 2.70
CA SER A 206 -2.71 4.85 3.37
C SER A 206 -3.02 3.39 3.02
N LEU A 207 -4.09 2.84 3.62
CA LEU A 207 -4.61 1.51 3.28
C LEU A 207 -4.73 1.31 1.75
N LEU A 208 -5.20 2.34 1.04
CA LEU A 208 -5.54 2.19 -0.39
C LEU A 208 -4.32 1.84 -1.25
N MET A 209 -3.14 2.35 -0.94
CA MET A 209 -1.91 1.96 -1.67
C MET A 209 -1.51 0.50 -1.39
N HIS A 210 -1.74 0.00 -0.16
CA HIS A 210 -1.47 -1.40 0.17
C HIS A 210 -2.46 -2.33 -0.54
N LEU A 211 -3.73 -1.96 -0.61
CA LEU A 211 -4.74 -2.69 -1.38
C LEU A 211 -4.45 -2.65 -2.89
N ALA A 212 -3.92 -1.52 -3.41
CA ALA A 212 -3.51 -1.42 -4.81
C ALA A 212 -2.48 -2.50 -5.20
N ALA A 213 -1.57 -2.82 -4.30
CA ALA A 213 -0.57 -3.87 -4.49
C ALA A 213 -1.12 -5.27 -4.21
N ALA A 214 -1.99 -5.43 -3.19
CA ALA A 214 -2.42 -6.72 -2.67
C ALA A 214 -3.57 -7.35 -3.45
N VAL A 215 -4.53 -6.54 -3.92
CA VAL A 215 -5.73 -7.03 -4.61
C VAL A 215 -5.41 -7.33 -6.06
N GLU A 216 -5.79 -8.52 -6.52
CA GLU A 216 -5.62 -8.93 -7.91
C GLU A 216 -6.33 -7.96 -8.89
N THR A 217 -5.82 -7.87 -10.10
CA THR A 217 -6.47 -7.15 -11.21
C THR A 217 -7.41 -8.08 -11.96
N PRO A 218 -8.46 -7.56 -12.64
CA PRO A 218 -9.33 -8.39 -13.47
C PRO A 218 -8.55 -9.12 -14.56
N GLU A 219 -9.03 -10.29 -14.95
CA GLU A 219 -8.47 -11.05 -16.07
C GLU A 219 -8.45 -10.21 -17.37
N GLY A 220 -7.36 -10.30 -18.11
CA GLY A 220 -7.14 -9.49 -19.32
C GLY A 220 -6.68 -8.05 -19.06
N SER A 221 -6.60 -7.62 -17.78
CA SER A 221 -6.02 -6.33 -17.40
C SER A 221 -4.51 -6.45 -17.19
N ALA A 222 -3.81 -5.31 -17.05
CA ALA A 222 -2.41 -5.30 -16.62
C ALA A 222 -2.27 -6.04 -15.28
N ASN A 223 -1.24 -6.88 -15.15
CA ASN A 223 -1.02 -7.70 -13.95
C ASN A 223 -0.61 -6.90 -12.70
N LYS A 224 -0.37 -5.61 -12.85
CA LYS A 224 -0.08 -4.65 -11.78
C LYS A 224 -0.97 -3.43 -11.94
N ARG A 225 -1.56 -2.97 -10.83
CA ARG A 225 -2.43 -1.79 -10.82
C ARG A 225 -1.60 -0.52 -10.71
N PRO A 226 -1.76 0.45 -11.63
CA PRO A 226 -1.23 1.79 -11.48
C PRO A 226 -1.60 2.41 -10.12
N CYS A 227 -0.62 2.99 -9.44
CA CYS A 227 -0.86 3.70 -8.19
C CYS A 227 0.10 4.88 -8.05
N VAL A 228 -0.44 6.09 -7.91
CA VAL A 228 0.32 7.29 -7.60
C VAL A 228 0.14 7.59 -6.13
N VAL A 229 1.25 7.59 -5.39
CA VAL A 229 1.26 7.84 -3.94
C VAL A 229 1.89 9.19 -3.66
N VAL A 230 1.11 10.09 -3.05
CA VAL A 230 1.60 11.40 -2.57
C VAL A 230 2.09 11.21 -1.14
N ALA A 231 3.40 11.03 -0.97
CA ALA A 231 3.97 10.54 0.28
C ALA A 231 4.66 11.61 1.14
N GLY A 232 5.19 12.68 0.53
CA GLY A 232 5.91 13.73 1.27
C GLY A 232 7.19 13.22 1.95
N GLY A 233 7.48 13.70 3.15
CA GLY A 233 8.73 13.42 3.88
C GLY A 233 8.56 12.57 5.14
N ARG A 234 7.35 12.03 5.40
CA ARG A 234 7.05 11.35 6.66
C ARG A 234 7.68 9.98 6.76
N GLU A 235 7.52 9.16 5.74
CA GLU A 235 7.97 7.76 5.72
C GLU A 235 9.05 7.57 4.65
N PRO A 236 10.16 6.90 4.97
CA PRO A 236 11.17 6.63 3.95
C PRO A 236 10.62 5.69 2.87
N PRO A 237 10.93 5.91 1.58
CA PRO A 237 10.33 5.15 0.49
C PRO A 237 10.62 3.65 0.57
N HIS A 238 11.78 3.23 1.03
CA HIS A 238 12.11 1.81 1.20
C HIS A 238 11.22 1.10 2.20
N PHE A 239 10.58 1.82 3.12
CA PHE A 239 9.67 1.25 4.11
C PHE A 239 8.28 0.96 3.54
N SER A 240 7.74 1.83 2.66
CA SER A 240 6.34 1.77 2.24
C SER A 240 6.13 1.61 0.74
N ALA A 241 7.12 1.92 -0.12
CA ALA A 241 6.91 1.98 -1.56
C ALA A 241 6.91 0.60 -2.21
N TYR A 242 5.95 0.38 -3.12
CA TYR A 242 5.93 -0.81 -3.96
C TYR A 242 6.62 -0.54 -5.31
N PRO A 243 7.32 -1.51 -5.90
CA PRO A 243 8.15 -1.28 -7.10
C PRO A 243 7.40 -0.73 -8.32
N HIS A 244 6.11 -1.03 -8.44
CA HIS A 244 5.27 -0.60 -9.56
C HIS A 244 4.43 0.66 -9.26
N HIS A 245 4.53 1.22 -8.04
CA HIS A 245 3.87 2.47 -7.68
C HIS A 245 4.74 3.67 -8.03
N GLN A 246 4.11 4.76 -8.45
CA GLN A 246 4.73 6.07 -8.57
C GLN A 246 4.70 6.74 -7.19
N PHE A 247 5.72 6.49 -6.38
CA PHE A 247 5.81 6.97 -5.00
C PHE A 247 6.52 8.32 -4.98
N ILE A 248 5.75 9.41 -4.80
CA ILE A 248 6.26 10.80 -4.82
C ILE A 248 6.62 11.19 -3.40
N HIS A 249 7.91 11.29 -3.11
CA HIS A 249 8.43 11.63 -1.79
C HIS A 249 9.41 12.78 -1.84
N SER A 250 9.64 13.40 -0.69
CA SER A 250 10.62 14.46 -0.47
C SER A 250 11.56 14.14 0.72
N VAL A 251 11.63 12.86 1.12
CA VAL A 251 12.60 12.41 2.15
C VAL A 251 14.02 12.75 1.69
N GLY A 252 14.79 13.38 2.56
CA GLY A 252 16.12 13.91 2.28
C GLY A 252 16.16 15.34 1.76
N ALA A 253 15.02 15.93 1.38
CA ALA A 253 14.97 17.28 0.80
C ALA A 253 14.87 18.41 1.86
N LEU A 254 14.50 18.09 3.07
CA LEU A 254 14.32 19.04 4.16
C LEU A 254 15.09 18.57 5.41
N THR A 255 15.52 19.53 6.24
CA THR A 255 16.28 19.24 7.47
C THR A 255 15.56 18.26 8.40
N CYS A 256 14.22 18.35 8.50
CA CYS A 256 13.42 17.46 9.36
C CYS A 256 13.37 15.99 8.88
N CYS A 257 13.80 15.69 7.65
CA CYS A 257 13.83 14.35 7.08
C CYS A 257 15.14 14.04 6.35
N GLN A 258 16.24 14.74 6.69
CA GLN A 258 17.55 14.54 6.04
C GLN A 258 18.13 13.14 6.29
N ASP A 259 17.88 12.56 7.45
CA ASP A 259 18.39 11.25 7.85
C ASP A 259 17.34 10.12 7.72
N GLY A 260 16.25 10.37 7.00
CA GLY A 260 15.15 9.43 6.81
C GLY A 260 13.77 10.07 6.95
N GLY A 261 12.73 9.29 7.20
CA GLY A 261 11.39 9.82 7.43
C GLY A 261 11.28 10.60 8.75
N CYS A 262 10.51 11.70 8.76
CA CYS A 262 10.34 12.49 10.00
C CYS A 262 9.42 11.81 11.04
N TRP A 263 8.60 10.87 10.63
CA TRP A 263 7.64 10.10 11.45
C TRP A 263 6.67 10.92 12.29
N LYS A 264 6.53 12.23 12.01
CA LYS A 264 5.57 13.10 12.68
C LYS A 264 4.13 12.66 12.39
N SER A 265 3.22 13.02 13.28
CA SER A 265 1.81 12.62 13.19
C SER A 265 0.92 13.71 12.62
N ARG A 266 1.03 14.92 13.13
CA ARG A 266 0.14 16.04 12.78
C ARG A 266 0.90 17.22 12.18
N THR A 267 0.22 17.93 11.30
CA THR A 267 0.72 19.21 10.73
C THR A 267 0.67 20.31 11.78
N LEU A 268 -0.49 20.47 12.41
CA LEU A 268 -0.80 21.43 13.47
C LEU A 268 -1.56 20.69 14.57
N PRO A 269 -1.53 21.20 15.83
CA PRO A 269 -2.32 20.61 16.91
C PRO A 269 -3.83 20.77 16.60
N LEU A 270 -4.62 19.76 16.95
CA LEU A 270 -6.08 19.77 16.82
C LEU A 270 -6.78 20.24 18.09
N GLY A 271 -6.11 20.27 19.23
CA GLY A 271 -6.69 20.65 20.51
C GLY A 271 -7.67 19.63 21.09
N ASP A 272 -7.56 18.37 20.66
CA ASP A 272 -8.43 17.27 21.08
C ASP A 272 -7.91 16.48 22.30
N GLY A 273 -6.75 16.87 22.83
CA GLY A 273 -6.11 16.23 23.99
C GLY A 273 -5.33 14.95 23.66
N ASP A 274 -5.22 14.57 22.38
CA ASP A 274 -4.41 13.41 21.94
C ASP A 274 -2.92 13.72 22.07
N ALA A 275 -2.13 12.69 22.44
CA ALA A 275 -0.66 12.78 22.56
C ALA A 275 0.02 13.20 21.23
N LYS A 276 -0.66 13.06 20.09
CA LYS A 276 -0.17 13.51 18.79
C LYS A 276 -0.14 15.05 18.63
N ASP A 277 -0.70 15.79 19.59
CA ASP A 277 -0.57 17.25 19.69
C ASP A 277 0.70 17.70 20.43
N GLN A 278 1.49 16.74 20.97
CA GLN A 278 2.75 17.07 21.60
C GLN A 278 3.77 17.60 20.57
N PRO A 279 4.66 18.54 20.94
CA PRO A 279 5.59 19.20 20.01
C PRO A 279 6.47 18.23 19.21
N ASP A 280 6.84 17.10 19.81
CA ASP A 280 7.62 16.04 19.13
C ASP A 280 6.84 15.29 18.04
N GLN A 281 5.51 15.37 18.04
CA GLN A 281 4.61 14.76 17.06
C GLN A 281 4.14 15.70 15.95
N LEU A 282 4.48 17.00 16.06
CA LEU A 282 4.02 18.02 15.11
C LEU A 282 5.04 18.30 14.01
N CYS A 283 4.54 18.74 12.85
CA CYS A 283 5.36 19.24 11.77
C CYS A 283 6.13 20.50 12.20
N VAL A 284 7.44 20.53 11.92
CA VAL A 284 8.31 21.67 12.27
C VAL A 284 8.43 22.69 11.13
N ASP A 285 7.90 22.40 9.94
CA ASP A 285 7.97 23.26 8.76
C ASP A 285 6.63 23.26 8.02
N VAL A 286 5.76 24.19 8.38
CA VAL A 286 4.38 24.31 7.89
C VAL A 286 4.25 25.48 6.93
N VAL A 287 3.64 25.28 5.76
CA VAL A 287 3.37 26.27 4.74
C VAL A 287 1.91 26.12 4.30
N HIS A 288 1.13 27.20 4.29
CA HIS A 288 -0.29 27.20 3.90
C HIS A 288 -1.09 26.08 4.62
N GLN A 289 -0.84 25.87 5.89
CA GLN A 289 -1.44 24.81 6.74
C GLN A 289 -1.10 23.38 6.30
N LEU A 290 -0.14 23.19 5.41
CA LEU A 290 0.39 21.89 4.99
C LEU A 290 1.83 21.73 5.45
N PRO A 291 2.31 20.50 5.64
CA PRO A 291 3.75 20.25 5.74
C PRO A 291 4.44 20.74 4.46
N ARG A 292 5.56 21.44 4.56
CA ARG A 292 6.33 21.87 3.38
C ARG A 292 6.63 20.72 2.43
N CYS A 293 6.95 19.55 2.94
CA CYS A 293 7.21 18.36 2.14
C CYS A 293 6.01 17.92 1.28
N MET A 294 4.78 18.15 1.73
CA MET A 294 3.57 17.94 0.95
C MET A 294 3.29 19.12 0.01
N ASP A 295 3.59 20.32 0.43
CA ASP A 295 3.44 21.53 -0.40
C ASP A 295 4.41 21.54 -1.60
N MET A 296 5.57 20.94 -1.50
CA MET A 296 6.53 20.78 -2.62
C MET A 296 6.00 19.88 -3.75
N ILE A 297 5.05 19.00 -3.48
CA ILE A 297 4.47 18.12 -4.51
C ILE A 297 3.37 18.87 -5.24
N THR A 298 3.57 19.14 -6.52
CA THR A 298 2.62 19.87 -7.35
C THR A 298 1.59 18.97 -8.02
N ALA A 299 0.43 19.52 -8.42
CA ALA A 299 -0.55 18.78 -9.23
C ALA A 299 0.04 18.35 -10.58
N ALA A 300 0.89 19.18 -11.19
CA ALA A 300 1.58 18.87 -12.44
C ALA A 300 2.45 17.61 -12.32
N GLU A 301 3.15 17.42 -11.18
CA GLU A 301 3.93 16.20 -10.96
C GLU A 301 3.03 14.97 -10.82
N VAL A 302 1.91 15.04 -10.08
CA VAL A 302 0.96 13.94 -9.96
C VAL A 302 0.35 13.61 -11.33
N ILE A 303 -0.05 14.62 -12.11
CA ILE A 303 -0.56 14.46 -13.49
C ILE A 303 0.49 13.74 -14.34
N ARG A 304 1.73 14.20 -14.33
CA ARG A 304 2.82 13.56 -15.07
C ARG A 304 3.00 12.09 -14.69
N ARG A 305 2.88 11.75 -13.40
CA ARG A 305 2.98 10.37 -12.92
C ARG A 305 1.82 9.49 -13.40
N VAL A 306 0.61 10.03 -13.47
CA VAL A 306 -0.54 9.33 -14.06
C VAL A 306 -0.33 9.12 -15.56
N GLU A 307 0.11 10.16 -16.30
CA GLU A 307 0.37 10.09 -17.75
C GLU A 307 1.43 9.01 -18.10
N LEU A 308 2.44 8.82 -17.27
CA LEU A 308 3.45 7.80 -17.48
C LEU A 308 2.89 6.37 -17.55
N TYR A 309 1.76 6.10 -16.88
CA TYR A 309 1.09 4.79 -17.00
C TYR A 309 0.38 4.61 -18.36
N PHE A 310 -0.01 5.69 -19.04
CA PHE A 310 -0.63 5.64 -20.38
C PHE A 310 0.40 5.69 -21.51
N SER A 311 1.54 6.36 -21.33
CA SER A 311 2.54 6.59 -22.36
C SER A 311 3.62 5.50 -22.49
N GLY A 312 3.30 4.27 -22.17
CA GLY A 312 4.26 3.16 -22.23
C GLY A 312 4.93 2.88 -20.90
N GLY A 313 4.17 3.08 -19.86
CA GLY A 313 4.53 3.16 -18.47
C GLY A 313 5.34 2.02 -17.88
N VAL A 314 5.75 2.26 -16.66
CA VAL A 314 6.59 1.46 -15.77
C VAL A 314 6.19 -0.02 -15.69
N VAL A 315 4.92 -0.36 -15.93
CA VAL A 315 4.41 -1.73 -15.82
C VAL A 315 4.87 -2.64 -16.96
N GLN A 316 4.99 -2.10 -18.20
CA GLN A 316 5.44 -2.89 -19.36
C GLN A 316 6.97 -2.96 -19.46
N TYR A 317 7.68 -1.95 -18.96
CA TYR A 317 9.12 -1.83 -19.07
C TYR A 317 9.88 -2.95 -18.33
N LEU A 318 9.33 -3.51 -17.27
CA LEU A 318 9.99 -4.54 -16.45
C LEU A 318 9.82 -5.96 -17.00
N THR A 319 8.89 -6.22 -17.93
CA THR A 319 8.63 -7.56 -18.48
C THR A 319 9.55 -7.92 -19.65
N GLU A 320 10.08 -6.96 -20.39
CA GLU A 320 10.90 -7.23 -21.59
C GLU A 320 12.42 -7.35 -21.31
N ARG A 321 12.92 -6.95 -20.14
CA ARG A 321 14.35 -6.97 -19.80
C ARG A 321 14.78 -8.04 -18.80
N ALA A 322 13.91 -8.96 -18.43
CA ALA A 322 14.25 -10.04 -17.49
C ALA A 322 15.16 -11.14 -18.07
N SER A 323 15.66 -11.01 -19.29
CA SER A 323 16.44 -12.04 -20.00
C SER A 323 17.86 -11.64 -20.38
N VAL A 324 18.47 -10.65 -19.73
CA VAL A 324 19.91 -10.43 -19.88
C VAL A 324 20.62 -11.26 -18.81
N PRO A 325 21.38 -12.33 -19.18
CA PRO A 325 22.16 -13.08 -18.21
C PRO A 325 23.21 -12.16 -17.57
N LEU A 326 23.29 -12.14 -16.25
CA LEU A 326 24.28 -11.37 -15.48
C LEU A 326 25.70 -11.93 -15.56
N HIS A 327 25.91 -12.98 -16.32
CA HIS A 327 27.26 -13.55 -16.59
C HIS A 327 27.41 -13.69 -18.09
N GLY A 328 28.31 -12.87 -18.66
CA GLY A 328 28.85 -13.08 -19.99
C GLY A 328 29.56 -14.44 -20.01
N GLU A 329 28.95 -15.45 -20.60
CA GLU A 329 29.70 -16.57 -21.13
C GLU A 329 30.61 -15.99 -22.23
N ARG A 330 31.89 -16.00 -21.97
CA ARG A 330 32.88 -15.68 -23.02
C ARG A 330 32.65 -16.66 -24.16
N THR A 331 32.40 -16.15 -25.35
CA THR A 331 32.27 -16.96 -26.55
C THR A 331 33.62 -17.67 -26.81
N ASP A 332 33.56 -18.86 -27.41
CA ASP A 332 34.76 -19.67 -27.70
C ASP A 332 35.77 -18.94 -28.61
N GLU A 333 35.40 -17.85 -29.28
CA GLU A 333 36.29 -16.97 -30.02
C GLU A 333 37.25 -16.15 -29.12
N GLU A 334 36.82 -15.73 -27.93
CA GLU A 334 37.70 -14.99 -27.00
C GLU A 334 38.70 -15.91 -26.28
N ARG A 335 38.45 -17.23 -26.23
CA ARG A 335 39.40 -18.22 -25.71
C ARG A 335 40.54 -18.50 -26.69
N SER A 336 40.30 -18.36 -27.99
CA SER A 336 41.33 -18.62 -29.04
C SER A 336 42.39 -17.54 -29.14
N LEU A 337 42.09 -16.30 -28.72
CA LEU A 337 43.05 -15.16 -28.81
C LEU A 337 43.94 -15.02 -27.56
N ALA A 338 43.68 -15.71 -26.47
CA ALA A 338 44.51 -15.66 -25.26
C ALA A 338 45.55 -16.78 -25.15
N GLY A 339 45.64 -17.65 -26.16
CA GLY A 339 46.54 -18.80 -26.17
C GLY A 339 47.83 -18.64 -27.05
N THR A 340 48.07 -17.47 -27.63
CA THR A 340 49.27 -17.20 -28.43
C THR A 340 49.87 -15.85 -28.04
N ALA A 341 50.49 -15.78 -26.88
CA ALA A 341 51.50 -14.79 -26.54
C ALA A 341 52.42 -15.35 -25.42
#